data_37d35fadbb60cf42495a3dfa7baa66ff
#
_entry.id   37d35fadbb60cf42495a3dfa7baa66ff
#
_cell.length_a   1.000
_cell.length_b   1.000
_cell.length_c   1.000
_cell.angle_alpha   90.00
_cell.angle_beta   90.00
_cell.angle_gamma   90.00
#
_symmetry.space_group_name_H-M   'P 1'
#
loop_
_entity.id
_entity.type
_entity.pdbx_description
1 polymer ?
#
loop_
_entity_poly.entity_id
_entity_poly.type
_entity_poly.pdbx_seq_one_letter_code
_entity_poly.pdbx_strand_id
1 'polypeptide(L)'
;MIKDKYKNTHSNNNNTDNLIIELSEENFEKSINENKPILVDFWATWCGPCKFMLPVFDKLAKKYSEKINFARLNVDDYQSIAVKYDVYAIPTFIIFFKGETVERAVGAVGEKGLENILEKIH
;
A
#
# COMPACT_ATOMS: atom_id res chain seq x y z
N MET A 1 10.51 8.87 -10.89
CA MET A 1 10.59 8.87 -11.62
C MET A 1 10.55 9.10 -12.01
N ILE A 2 10.38 8.67 -11.08
CA ILE A 2 10.46 8.50 -11.65
C ILE A 2 10.38 8.51 -11.98
N LYS A 3 10.23 8.29 -11.45
CA LYS A 3 10.36 8.08 -12.14
C LYS A 3 10.07 8.18 -12.85
N ASP A 4 10.03 7.87 -12.45
CA ASP A 4 9.95 7.63 -13.25
C ASP A 4 9.90 7.60 -13.27
N LYS A 5 9.97 7.38 -12.70
CA LYS A 5 9.98 7.02 -12.81
C LYS A 5 9.61 6.82 -13.00
N TYR A 6 9.55 6.53 -12.60
CA TYR A 6 9.33 5.97 -13.01
C TYR A 6 9.21 5.72 -13.82
N LYS A 7 9.07 5.40 -13.97
CA LYS A 7 9.12 4.81 -14.78
C LYS A 7 9.49 4.43 -15.57
N ASN A 8 9.63 3.89 -15.58
CA ASN A 8 10.02 3.26 -16.27
C ASN A 8 10.34 2.81 -16.87
N THR A 9 10.50 2.20 -16.79
CA THR A 9 10.74 1.66 -17.46
C THR A 9 11.03 0.94 -17.84
N HIS A 10 11.22 0.21 -17.68
CA HIS A 10 11.50 -0.59 -18.29
C HIS A 10 11.23 -1.41 -18.56
N SER A 11 11.17 -1.71 -18.63
CA SER A 11 11.02 -2.49 -18.89
C SER A 11 10.66 -3.65 -18.89
N ASN A 12 10.51 -4.34 -18.41
CA ASN A 12 10.16 -5.50 -18.29
C ASN A 12 9.07 -5.65 -17.66
N ASN A 13 8.29 -5.79 -17.92
CA ASN A 13 7.31 -5.80 -17.68
C ASN A 13 6.59 -6.59 -16.75
N ASN A 14 6.91 -7.47 -16.10
CA ASN A 14 6.33 -8.26 -15.05
C ASN A 14 6.68 -7.80 -13.70
N ASN A 15 7.18 -6.63 -13.65
CA ASN A 15 7.67 -6.06 -12.44
C ASN A 15 6.52 -5.53 -11.61
N THR A 16 6.40 -5.96 -10.35
CA THR A 16 5.36 -5.48 -9.45
C THR A 16 5.53 -4.02 -9.10
N ASP A 17 6.69 -3.45 -9.38
CA ASP A 17 6.91 -2.02 -9.13
C ASP A 17 5.89 -1.16 -9.85
N ASN A 18 5.39 -1.63 -11.01
CA ASN A 18 4.38 -0.90 -11.75
C ASN A 18 2.99 -1.00 -11.13
N LEU A 19 2.79 -1.96 -10.24
CA LEU A 19 1.51 -2.17 -9.59
C LEU A 19 1.39 -1.47 -8.25
N ILE A 20 2.51 -1.03 -7.68
CA ILE A 20 2.52 -0.48 -6.34
C ILE A 20 2.85 1.01 -6.42
N ILE A 21 1.93 1.84 -5.97
CA ILE A 21 2.05 3.28 -6.03
C ILE A 21 2.84 3.75 -4.81
N GLU A 22 3.89 4.55 -5.04
CA GLU A 22 4.61 5.18 -3.94
C GLU A 22 3.89 6.46 -3.57
N LEU A 23 3.37 6.52 -2.35
CA LEU A 23 2.59 7.67 -1.93
C LEU A 23 3.46 8.74 -1.30
N SER A 24 3.03 9.97 -1.47
CA SER A 24 3.65 11.17 -0.91
C SER A 24 2.54 12.11 -0.52
N GLU A 25 2.92 13.25 0.08
CA GLU A 25 1.93 14.27 0.39
C GLU A 25 1.21 14.76 -0.86
N GLU A 26 1.90 14.73 -2.00
CA GLU A 26 1.33 15.28 -3.23
C GLU A 26 0.27 14.40 -3.84
N ASN A 27 0.39 13.07 -3.70
CA ASN A 27 -0.54 12.18 -4.37
C ASN A 27 -1.46 11.40 -3.44
N PHE A 28 -1.30 11.57 -2.13
CA PHE A 28 -2.04 10.73 -1.17
C PHE A 28 -3.55 10.94 -1.27
N GLU A 29 -4.00 12.20 -1.18
CA GLU A 29 -5.44 12.48 -1.18
C GLU A 29 -6.10 12.04 -2.47
N LYS A 30 -5.45 12.28 -3.60
CA LYS A 30 -5.98 11.86 -4.88
C LYS A 30 -6.08 10.33 -4.94
N SER A 31 -5.05 9.64 -4.46
CA SER A 31 -5.00 8.18 -4.55
C SER A 31 -6.07 7.50 -3.73
N ILE A 32 -6.37 8.02 -2.53
CA ILE A 32 -7.38 7.36 -1.68
C ILE A 32 -8.80 7.73 -2.07
N ASN A 33 -8.98 8.75 -2.92
CA ASN A 33 -10.31 9.24 -3.30
C ASN A 33 -10.79 8.72 -4.66
N GLU A 34 -10.04 7.81 -5.28
CA GLU A 34 -10.46 7.26 -6.56
C GLU A 34 -11.63 6.30 -6.39
N ASN A 35 -12.24 5.95 -7.51
CA ASN A 35 -13.40 5.04 -7.53
C ASN A 35 -13.01 3.59 -7.32
N LYS A 36 -11.77 3.33 -7.00
CA LYS A 36 -11.24 1.99 -6.83
C LYS A 36 -10.64 1.91 -5.44
N PRO A 37 -10.93 0.86 -4.67
CA PRO A 37 -10.31 0.71 -3.36
C PRO A 37 -8.80 0.65 -3.47
N ILE A 38 -8.12 1.07 -2.42
CA ILE A 38 -6.66 1.05 -2.39
C ILE A 38 -6.18 0.52 -1.05
N LEU A 39 -5.28 -0.46 -1.10
CA LEU A 39 -4.63 -0.98 0.09
C LEU A 39 -3.29 -0.27 0.24
N VAL A 40 -3.13 0.43 1.36
CA VAL A 40 -1.91 1.19 1.65
C VAL A 40 -1.12 0.50 2.73
N ASP A 41 0.16 0.21 2.45
CA ASP A 41 1.13 -0.34 3.39
C ASP A 41 1.91 0.82 4.01
N PHE A 42 1.66 1.09 5.29
CA PHE A 42 2.41 2.09 6.06
C PHE A 42 3.63 1.39 6.63
N TRP A 43 4.82 1.80 6.21
CA TRP A 43 6.05 1.06 6.49
C TRP A 43 7.23 2.00 6.72
N ALA A 44 8.38 1.44 7.10
CA ALA A 44 9.64 2.17 7.19
C ALA A 44 10.79 1.25 6.79
N THR A 45 11.89 1.85 6.36
CA THR A 45 13.01 1.08 5.83
C THR A 45 13.72 0.24 6.90
N TRP A 46 13.68 0.69 8.16
CA TRP A 46 14.38 0.01 9.27
C TRP A 46 13.52 -1.11 9.90
N CYS A 47 12.31 -1.27 9.46
CA CYS A 47 11.34 -2.14 10.11
C CYS A 47 11.43 -3.57 9.57
N GLY A 48 11.90 -4.51 10.40
CA GLY A 48 12.02 -5.91 10.02
C GLY A 48 10.70 -6.55 9.62
N PRO A 49 9.64 -6.43 10.44
CA PRO A 49 8.33 -6.99 10.07
C PRO A 49 7.79 -6.42 8.77
N CYS A 50 8.08 -5.14 8.49
CA CYS A 50 7.67 -4.53 7.21
C CYS A 50 8.33 -5.25 6.04
N LYS A 51 9.64 -5.54 6.18
CA LYS A 51 10.38 -6.23 5.13
C LYS A 51 9.88 -7.65 4.92
N PHE A 52 9.51 -8.31 6.03
CA PHE A 52 8.93 -9.64 5.95
C PHE A 52 7.68 -9.66 5.07
N MET A 53 6.89 -8.58 5.13
CA MET A 53 5.65 -8.51 4.38
C MET A 53 5.81 -8.10 2.92
N LEU A 54 7.01 -7.64 2.50
CA LEU A 54 7.20 -7.17 1.14
C LEU A 54 6.81 -8.21 0.07
N PRO A 55 7.33 -9.44 0.13
CA PRO A 55 6.94 -10.41 -0.90
C PRO A 55 5.47 -10.78 -0.84
N VAL A 56 4.87 -10.76 0.34
CA VAL A 56 3.44 -11.01 0.48
C VAL A 56 2.65 -9.91 -0.21
N PHE A 57 3.03 -8.67 0.05
CA PHE A 57 2.35 -7.51 -0.53
C PHE A 57 2.47 -7.53 -2.06
N ASP A 58 3.67 -7.81 -2.57
CA ASP A 58 3.90 -7.89 -4.02
C ASP A 58 3.04 -8.97 -4.65
N LYS A 59 2.97 -10.15 -4.02
CA LYS A 59 2.17 -11.26 -4.53
C LYS A 59 0.70 -10.89 -4.61
N LEU A 60 0.18 -10.27 -3.55
CA LEU A 60 -1.22 -9.91 -3.51
C LEU A 60 -1.55 -8.77 -4.46
N ALA A 61 -0.60 -7.85 -4.69
CA ALA A 61 -0.79 -6.81 -5.69
C ALA A 61 -1.03 -7.42 -7.06
N LYS A 62 -0.27 -8.44 -7.43
CA LYS A 62 -0.50 -9.11 -8.70
C LYS A 62 -1.85 -9.80 -8.75
N LYS A 63 -2.25 -10.41 -7.64
CA LYS A 63 -3.49 -11.18 -7.60
C LYS A 63 -4.73 -10.31 -7.66
N TYR A 64 -4.68 -9.14 -7.02
CA TYR A 64 -5.87 -8.30 -6.83
C TYR A 64 -5.85 -7.00 -7.64
N SER A 65 -4.86 -6.79 -8.50
CA SER A 65 -4.64 -5.48 -9.14
C SER A 65 -5.83 -4.99 -9.97
N GLU A 66 -6.66 -5.89 -10.47
CA GLU A 66 -7.82 -5.47 -11.26
C GLU A 66 -8.90 -4.84 -10.40
N LYS A 67 -8.98 -5.25 -9.14
CA LYS A 67 -10.07 -4.80 -8.27
C LYS A 67 -9.62 -3.76 -7.25
N ILE A 68 -8.35 -3.79 -6.86
CA ILE A 68 -7.84 -2.99 -5.76
C ILE A 68 -6.47 -2.44 -6.15
N ASN A 69 -6.28 -1.15 -5.94
CA ASN A 69 -4.96 -0.55 -6.10
C ASN A 69 -4.11 -0.86 -4.88
N PHE A 70 -2.80 -0.97 -5.08
CA PHE A 70 -1.86 -1.21 -3.99
C PHE A 70 -0.88 -0.05 -3.93
N ALA A 71 -0.58 0.41 -2.71
CA ALA A 71 0.30 1.56 -2.51
C ALA A 71 1.08 1.40 -1.22
N ARG A 72 2.15 2.16 -1.10
CA ARG A 72 3.00 2.15 0.08
C ARG A 72 3.29 3.58 0.49
N LEU A 73 3.39 3.80 1.80
CA LEU A 73 3.73 5.10 2.34
C LEU A 73 4.78 4.94 3.42
N ASN A 74 5.93 5.60 3.24
CA ASN A 74 7.00 5.56 4.22
C ASN A 74 6.65 6.53 5.34
N VAL A 75 6.42 5.99 6.54
CA VAL A 75 5.94 6.82 7.66
C VAL A 75 6.99 7.80 8.15
N ASP A 76 8.28 7.49 7.95
CA ASP A 76 9.33 8.42 8.37
C ASP A 76 9.32 9.69 7.53
N ASP A 77 8.98 9.56 6.25
CA ASP A 77 8.94 10.71 5.35
C ASP A 77 7.64 11.51 5.49
N TYR A 78 6.56 10.85 5.92
CA TYR A 78 5.22 11.46 5.93
C TYR A 78 4.51 11.18 7.25
N GLN A 79 5.13 11.63 8.35
CA GLN A 79 4.63 11.34 9.68
C GLN A 79 3.23 11.88 9.93
N SER A 80 2.93 13.05 9.37
CA SER A 80 1.62 13.67 9.60
C SER A 80 0.50 12.82 9.02
N ILE A 81 0.75 12.14 7.90
CA ILE A 81 -0.26 11.27 7.31
C ILE A 81 -0.48 10.05 8.21
N ALA A 82 0.61 9.46 8.70
CA ALA A 82 0.50 8.31 9.60
C ALA A 82 -0.30 8.67 10.85
N VAL A 83 -0.02 9.84 11.43
CA VAL A 83 -0.73 10.30 12.63
C VAL A 83 -2.21 10.50 12.33
N LYS A 84 -2.51 11.10 11.19
CA LYS A 84 -3.89 11.38 10.80
C LYS A 84 -4.75 10.11 10.76
N TYR A 85 -4.15 8.99 10.36
CA TYR A 85 -4.90 7.74 10.22
C TYR A 85 -4.61 6.75 11.34
N ASP A 86 -4.08 7.26 12.47
CA ASP A 86 -3.87 6.47 13.68
C ASP A 86 -2.95 5.28 13.45
N VAL A 87 -1.87 5.50 12.72
CA VAL A 87 -0.85 4.48 12.49
C VAL A 87 0.19 4.62 13.59
N TYR A 88 0.10 3.77 14.61
CA TYR A 88 0.98 3.81 15.79
C TYR A 88 1.98 2.65 15.80
N ALA A 89 1.81 1.69 14.92
CA ALA A 89 2.70 0.54 14.79
C ALA A 89 2.84 0.23 13.32
N ILE A 90 3.99 -0.33 12.92
CA ILE A 90 4.23 -0.68 11.53
C ILE A 90 4.70 -2.12 11.43
N PRO A 91 4.32 -2.80 10.34
CA PRO A 91 3.48 -2.27 9.27
C PRO A 91 2.03 -2.16 9.69
N THR A 92 1.31 -1.21 9.11
CA THR A 92 -0.14 -1.11 9.20
C THR A 92 -0.67 -1.06 7.78
N PHE A 93 -1.68 -1.87 7.51
CA PHE A 93 -2.30 -1.94 6.19
C PHE A 93 -3.72 -1.40 6.30
N ILE A 94 -4.05 -0.39 5.50
CA ILE A 94 -5.37 0.22 5.53
C ILE A 94 -5.95 0.19 4.12
N ILE A 95 -7.19 -0.27 4.00
CA ILE A 95 -7.91 -0.16 2.74
C ILE A 95 -8.77 1.09 2.81
N PHE A 96 -8.60 1.96 1.81
CA PHE A 96 -9.42 3.16 1.64
C PHE A 96 -10.34 2.98 0.46
N PHE A 97 -11.52 3.56 0.54
CA PHE A 97 -12.42 3.67 -0.59
C PHE A 97 -13.11 5.01 -0.52
N LYS A 98 -12.95 5.80 -1.59
CA LYS A 98 -13.52 7.13 -1.70
C LYS A 98 -13.18 7.99 -0.47
N GLY A 99 -11.94 7.89 -0.04
CA GLY A 99 -11.40 8.69 1.06
C GLY A 99 -11.68 8.14 2.45
N GLU A 100 -12.46 7.08 2.57
CA GLU A 100 -12.82 6.51 3.87
C GLU A 100 -11.99 5.27 4.15
N THR A 101 -11.62 5.08 5.43
CA THR A 101 -10.98 3.83 5.83
C THR A 101 -12.05 2.77 5.98
N VAL A 102 -11.86 1.62 5.31
CA VAL A 102 -12.87 0.57 5.34
C VAL A 102 -12.37 -0.71 6.03
N GLU A 103 -11.06 -0.97 5.99
CA GLU A 103 -10.47 -2.13 6.66
C GLU A 103 -9.07 -1.81 7.12
N ARG A 104 -8.60 -2.52 8.16
CA ARG A 104 -7.27 -2.30 8.72
C ARG A 104 -6.70 -3.60 9.24
N ALA A 105 -5.40 -3.81 9.02
CA ALA A 105 -4.65 -4.89 9.65
C ALA A 105 -3.33 -4.33 10.15
N VAL A 106 -2.93 -4.73 11.35
CA VAL A 106 -1.72 -4.19 12.00
C VAL A 106 -0.74 -5.33 12.22
N GLY A 107 0.51 -5.11 11.81
CA GLY A 107 1.60 -6.04 12.04
C GLY A 107 1.85 -6.97 10.86
N ALA A 108 2.78 -7.88 11.06
CA ALA A 108 3.19 -8.83 10.01
C ALA A 108 2.19 -9.99 9.98
N VAL A 109 0.98 -9.69 9.52
CA VAL A 109 -0.15 -10.64 9.58
C VAL A 109 -0.08 -11.73 8.52
N GLY A 110 0.87 -11.67 7.60
CA GLY A 110 1.06 -12.68 6.57
C GLY A 110 0.04 -12.56 5.45
N GLU A 111 0.17 -13.50 4.51
CA GLU A 111 -0.70 -13.49 3.34
C GLU A 111 -2.16 -13.65 3.74
N LYS A 112 -2.43 -14.59 4.64
CA LYS A 112 -3.80 -14.87 5.04
C LYS A 112 -4.43 -13.68 5.76
N GLY A 113 -3.64 -12.99 6.59
CA GLY A 113 -4.16 -11.83 7.29
C GLY A 113 -4.54 -10.71 6.34
N LEU A 114 -3.72 -10.47 5.30
CA LEU A 114 -4.08 -9.47 4.31
C LEU A 114 -5.25 -9.92 3.44
N GLU A 115 -5.28 -11.19 3.06
CA GLU A 115 -6.41 -11.66 2.27
C GLU A 115 -7.73 -11.56 3.02
N ASN A 116 -7.69 -11.73 4.34
CA ASN A 116 -8.91 -11.57 5.13
C ASN A 116 -9.54 -10.20 4.95
N ILE A 117 -8.74 -9.12 4.92
CA ILE A 117 -9.33 -7.80 4.73
C ILE A 117 -9.63 -7.52 3.27
N LEU A 118 -8.83 -8.07 2.35
CA LEU A 118 -9.07 -7.87 0.91
C LEU A 118 -10.37 -8.53 0.46
N GLU A 119 -10.67 -9.70 1.01
CA GLU A 119 -11.86 -10.44 0.61
C GLU A 119 -13.16 -9.81 1.08
N LYS A 120 -13.08 -8.89 2.04
CA LYS A 120 -14.26 -8.15 2.49
C LYS A 120 -14.68 -7.06 1.52
N ILE A 121 -13.85 -6.76 0.53
CA ILE A 121 -14.12 -5.71 -0.45
C ILE A 121 -14.83 -6.32 -1.65
N HIS A 122 -16.00 -5.79 -2.00
CA HIS A 122 -16.83 -6.34 -3.09
C HIS A 122 -16.99 -5.39 -4.24
#